data_9cffa4b3d23ab88216747abfed277c93
#
_entry.id   9cffa4b3d23ab88216747abfed277c93
#
_cell.length_a   1.000
_cell.length_b   1.000
_cell.length_c   1.000
_cell.angle_alpha   90.00
_cell.angle_beta   90.00
_cell.angle_gamma   90.00
#
_symmetry.space_group_name_H-M   'P 1'
#
loop_
_entity.id
_entity.type
_entity.pdbx_description
1 polymer ?
#
loop_
_entity_poly.entity_id
_entity_poly.type
_entity_poly.pdbx_seq_one_letter_code
_entity_poly.pdbx_strand_id
1 'polypeptide(L)'
;MPKVGIIYNDVKPIAGRVAIELKDKFTTAGWDVCITTGVGGILGYSTPESPVCHTPIEGLTPPGFDSHTKFAVVLGGDGTVLAAARLVAPCGIPILTVNTGHMGFLTETYLNQLPQAVEQLLAGKYEIEERAMLAVKVFRGDSALWEALCLNEMVLHREPLTSMCHFEIAVGRHAPVDIAADGVIISTPTGSTAYSLSAGGPVVTPGVPALQLIPICPHSLASRALVFPDTEPVNIYPVNTPRLVMVVDGNGGCYVLPEDRVRIERSQYTTKFIRLQPPEFFKVLREKLGWGLPHIAKPTSVELP
;
A
#
# COMPACT_ATOMS: atom_id res chain seq x y z
N MET A 1 -16.60 -5.66 26.38
CA MET A 1 -16.65 -6.81 25.47
C MET A 1 -15.54 -6.64 24.44
N PRO A 2 -14.92 -7.72 23.94
CA PRO A 2 -13.98 -7.58 22.83
C PRO A 2 -14.74 -7.07 21.61
N LYS A 3 -14.06 -6.27 20.79
CA LYS A 3 -14.63 -5.66 19.58
C LYS A 3 -13.87 -6.12 18.33
N VAL A 4 -14.61 -6.32 17.24
CA VAL A 4 -14.08 -6.58 15.90
C VAL A 4 -14.53 -5.50 14.93
N GLY A 5 -13.61 -5.03 14.09
CA GLY A 5 -13.93 -4.17 12.96
C GLY A 5 -14.21 -4.98 11.70
N ILE A 6 -15.12 -4.52 10.86
CA ILE A 6 -15.32 -5.05 9.51
C ILE A 6 -15.18 -3.89 8.54
N ILE A 7 -14.22 -3.98 7.62
CA ILE A 7 -13.97 -2.99 6.59
C ILE A 7 -14.24 -3.65 5.23
N TYR A 8 -15.12 -3.09 4.42
CA TYR A 8 -15.44 -3.72 3.16
C TYR A 8 -15.54 -2.73 1.99
N ASN A 9 -15.33 -3.25 0.78
CA ASN A 9 -15.51 -2.50 -0.46
C ASN A 9 -17.00 -2.47 -0.84
N ASP A 10 -17.64 -1.32 -0.67
CA ASP A 10 -19.06 -1.10 -0.93
C ASP A 10 -19.45 -1.16 -2.42
N VAL A 11 -18.48 -1.00 -3.33
CA VAL A 11 -18.70 -1.19 -4.78
C VAL A 11 -18.97 -2.65 -5.13
N LYS A 12 -18.58 -3.60 -4.24
CA LYS A 12 -18.77 -5.03 -4.46
C LYS A 12 -19.94 -5.58 -3.63
N PRO A 13 -21.12 -5.89 -4.23
CA PRO A 13 -22.28 -6.36 -3.49
C PRO A 13 -22.03 -7.61 -2.62
N ILE A 14 -21.12 -8.49 -3.06
CA ILE A 14 -20.77 -9.69 -2.30
C ILE A 14 -20.09 -9.33 -0.96
N ALA A 15 -19.25 -8.29 -0.95
CA ALA A 15 -18.55 -7.88 0.26
C ALA A 15 -19.53 -7.35 1.33
N GLY A 16 -20.55 -6.59 0.93
CA GLY A 16 -21.59 -6.11 1.83
C GLY A 16 -22.43 -7.22 2.45
N ARG A 17 -22.83 -8.24 1.65
CA ARG A 17 -23.55 -9.42 2.18
C ARG A 17 -22.72 -10.18 3.20
N VAL A 18 -21.46 -10.45 2.87
CA VAL A 18 -20.53 -11.16 3.77
C VAL A 18 -20.26 -10.34 5.04
N ALA A 19 -20.19 -9.01 4.95
CA ALA A 19 -20.02 -8.15 6.13
C ALA A 19 -21.18 -8.31 7.11
N ILE A 20 -22.41 -8.41 6.63
CA ILE A 20 -23.61 -8.65 7.47
C ILE A 20 -23.57 -10.04 8.12
N GLU A 21 -23.24 -11.08 7.35
CA GLU A 21 -23.10 -12.45 7.86
C GLU A 21 -22.03 -12.55 8.95
N LEU A 22 -20.90 -11.87 8.77
CA LEU A 22 -19.83 -11.81 9.77
C LEU A 22 -20.27 -11.07 11.02
N LYS A 23 -20.99 -9.96 10.88
CA LYS A 23 -21.55 -9.23 12.02
C LYS A 23 -22.39 -10.17 12.88
N ASP A 24 -23.31 -10.92 12.30
CA ASP A 24 -24.18 -11.84 13.03
C ASP A 24 -23.38 -12.94 13.74
N LYS A 25 -22.37 -13.50 13.06
CA LYS A 25 -21.50 -14.53 13.66
C LYS A 25 -20.73 -14.00 14.87
N PHE A 26 -20.07 -12.83 14.74
CA PHE A 26 -19.30 -12.25 15.84
C PHE A 26 -20.22 -11.80 16.99
N THR A 27 -21.39 -11.23 16.70
CA THR A 27 -22.38 -10.86 17.72
C THR A 27 -22.87 -12.09 18.49
N THR A 28 -23.17 -13.19 17.79
CA THR A 28 -23.57 -14.47 18.42
C THR A 28 -22.45 -15.06 19.29
N ALA A 29 -21.19 -14.81 18.92
CA ALA A 29 -20.03 -15.21 19.71
C ALA A 29 -19.72 -14.26 20.89
N GLY A 30 -20.55 -13.23 21.14
CA GLY A 30 -20.40 -12.30 22.25
C GLY A 30 -19.40 -11.16 21.99
N TRP A 31 -19.13 -10.83 20.72
CA TRP A 31 -18.28 -9.71 20.33
C TRP A 31 -19.11 -8.48 19.95
N ASP A 32 -18.60 -7.31 20.28
CA ASP A 32 -19.09 -6.06 19.70
C ASP A 32 -18.54 -5.89 18.29
N VAL A 33 -19.36 -5.36 17.36
CA VAL A 33 -19.00 -5.28 15.95
C VAL A 33 -19.19 -3.86 15.41
N CYS A 34 -18.14 -3.28 14.86
CA CYS A 34 -18.25 -2.07 14.04
C CYS A 34 -18.01 -2.39 12.58
N ILE A 35 -18.81 -1.77 11.72
CA ILE A 35 -18.70 -1.91 10.27
C ILE A 35 -18.44 -0.54 9.67
N THR A 36 -17.44 -0.46 8.80
CA THR A 36 -17.15 0.75 8.04
C THR A 36 -17.05 0.44 6.54
N THR A 37 -17.51 1.38 5.74
CA THR A 37 -17.48 1.33 4.27
C THR A 37 -16.66 2.49 3.72
N GLY A 38 -16.53 2.56 2.43
CA GLY A 38 -16.03 3.77 1.78
C GLY A 38 -14.51 3.94 1.87
N VAL A 39 -13.82 2.84 1.80
CA VAL A 39 -12.34 2.81 1.79
C VAL A 39 -11.76 3.57 0.59
N GLY A 40 -12.58 3.92 -0.39
CA GLY A 40 -12.16 4.61 -1.64
C GLY A 40 -11.99 6.13 -1.54
N GLY A 41 -12.40 6.78 -0.45
CA GLY A 41 -12.47 8.24 -0.37
C GLY A 41 -11.61 8.91 0.70
N ILE A 42 -10.74 8.18 1.37
CA ILE A 42 -10.08 8.66 2.60
C ILE A 42 -8.92 9.62 2.33
N LEU A 43 -8.24 9.49 1.21
CA LEU A 43 -7.26 10.46 0.75
C LEU A 43 -7.84 11.15 -0.50
N GLY A 44 -8.45 12.31 -0.30
CA GLY A 44 -8.86 13.17 -1.43
C GLY A 44 -7.63 13.65 -2.20
N TYR A 45 -7.80 13.96 -3.49
CA TYR A 45 -6.83 14.75 -4.21
C TYR A 45 -7.00 16.22 -3.79
N SER A 46 -5.94 16.88 -3.32
CA SER A 46 -5.96 18.31 -3.17
C SER A 46 -5.87 18.96 -4.55
N THR A 47 -6.77 19.92 -4.84
CA THR A 47 -6.65 20.74 -6.04
C THR A 47 -5.63 21.87 -5.82
N PRO A 48 -5.08 22.48 -6.88
CA PRO A 48 -4.17 23.63 -6.76
C PRO A 48 -4.78 24.81 -5.99
N GLU A 49 -6.10 24.93 -6.04
CA GLU A 49 -6.86 25.99 -5.39
C GLU A 49 -7.17 25.69 -3.91
N SER A 50 -7.03 24.44 -3.50
CA SER A 50 -7.16 24.02 -2.11
C SER A 50 -5.88 23.26 -1.69
N PRO A 51 -4.82 23.98 -1.29
CA PRO A 51 -3.50 23.37 -1.06
C PRO A 51 -3.41 22.48 0.17
N VAL A 52 -4.49 22.31 0.93
CA VAL A 52 -4.42 21.65 2.23
C VAL A 52 -5.57 20.67 2.39
N CYS A 53 -5.33 19.42 2.08
CA CYS A 53 -6.07 18.33 2.71
C CYS A 53 -5.17 17.71 3.78
N HIS A 54 -5.03 18.40 4.91
CA HIS A 54 -4.45 17.81 6.10
C HIS A 54 -5.47 16.82 6.66
N THR A 55 -5.27 15.54 6.38
CA THR A 55 -5.75 14.54 7.30
C THR A 55 -4.52 14.13 8.10
N PRO A 56 -4.32 14.65 9.31
CA PRO A 56 -3.17 14.28 10.13
C PRO A 56 -3.15 12.77 10.30
N ILE A 57 -2.00 12.14 10.17
CA ILE A 57 -1.83 10.70 10.43
C ILE A 57 -2.18 10.41 11.89
N GLU A 58 -1.84 11.34 12.78
CA GLU A 58 -2.16 11.23 14.20
C GLU A 58 -3.64 11.51 14.46
N GLY A 59 -4.32 10.53 15.07
CA GLY A 59 -5.73 10.61 15.41
C GLY A 59 -6.71 10.08 14.37
N LEU A 60 -6.22 9.55 13.23
CA LEU A 60 -7.05 8.78 12.31
C LEU A 60 -7.50 7.49 12.99
N THR A 61 -8.74 7.49 13.45
CA THR A 61 -9.40 6.28 13.93
C THR A 61 -10.62 6.04 13.06
N PRO A 62 -10.77 4.86 12.45
CA PRO A 62 -11.97 4.55 11.68
C PRO A 62 -13.23 4.73 12.55
N PRO A 63 -14.33 5.24 12.00
CA PRO A 63 -15.56 5.39 12.74
C PRO A 63 -15.98 4.08 13.43
N GLY A 64 -16.25 4.13 14.74
CA GLY A 64 -16.64 2.96 15.53
C GLY A 64 -15.49 2.09 16.04
N PHE A 65 -14.25 2.36 15.63
CA PHE A 65 -13.06 1.68 16.16
C PHE A 65 -12.58 2.39 17.43
N ASP A 66 -12.05 1.62 18.37
CA ASP A 66 -11.51 2.12 19.65
C ASP A 66 -10.45 1.17 20.22
N SER A 67 -9.95 1.45 21.42
CA SER A 67 -8.96 0.64 22.13
C SER A 67 -9.41 -0.79 22.46
N HIS A 68 -10.70 -1.10 22.36
CA HIS A 68 -11.24 -2.45 22.57
C HIS A 68 -11.26 -3.27 21.29
N THR A 69 -11.03 -2.65 20.13
CA THR A 69 -10.98 -3.35 18.84
C THR A 69 -9.73 -4.24 18.77
N LYS A 70 -9.95 -5.54 18.76
CA LYS A 70 -8.87 -6.54 18.81
C LYS A 70 -8.26 -6.81 17.44
N PHE A 71 -9.08 -6.80 16.41
CA PHE A 71 -8.68 -6.95 15.00
C PHE A 71 -9.78 -6.42 14.07
N ALA A 72 -9.44 -6.31 12.80
CA ALA A 72 -10.41 -6.01 11.75
C ALA A 72 -10.38 -7.08 10.65
N VAL A 73 -11.55 -7.38 10.07
CA VAL A 73 -11.69 -8.22 8.88
C VAL A 73 -11.89 -7.30 7.68
N VAL A 74 -11.01 -7.41 6.69
CA VAL A 74 -11.04 -6.57 5.48
C VAL A 74 -11.53 -7.41 4.31
N LEU A 75 -12.71 -7.05 3.76
CA LEU A 75 -13.36 -7.75 2.66
C LEU A 75 -13.15 -7.00 1.34
N GLY A 76 -12.25 -7.47 0.49
CA GLY A 76 -11.96 -6.80 -0.77
C GLY A 76 -10.78 -7.40 -1.53
N GLY A 77 -10.17 -6.62 -2.39
CA GLY A 77 -8.89 -6.89 -3.04
C GLY A 77 -7.77 -6.04 -2.45
N ASP A 78 -6.58 -6.08 -3.08
CA ASP A 78 -5.39 -5.37 -2.59
C ASP A 78 -5.66 -3.87 -2.36
N GLY A 79 -6.37 -3.17 -3.25
CA GLY A 79 -6.70 -1.75 -3.06
C GLY A 79 -7.53 -1.48 -1.80
N THR A 80 -8.44 -2.39 -1.43
CA THR A 80 -9.22 -2.29 -0.18
C THR A 80 -8.30 -2.52 1.03
N VAL A 81 -7.37 -3.46 0.91
CA VAL A 81 -6.38 -3.75 1.96
C VAL A 81 -5.46 -2.54 2.18
N LEU A 82 -4.96 -1.90 1.11
CA LEU A 82 -4.12 -0.71 1.20
C LEU A 82 -4.82 0.43 1.96
N ALA A 83 -6.07 0.68 1.62
CA ALA A 83 -6.85 1.71 2.28
C ALA A 83 -7.15 1.37 3.75
N ALA A 84 -7.52 0.12 4.04
CA ALA A 84 -7.72 -0.35 5.42
C ALA A 84 -6.44 -0.25 6.25
N ALA A 85 -5.29 -0.63 5.68
CA ALA A 85 -3.99 -0.55 6.34
C ALA A 85 -3.68 0.88 6.81
N ARG A 86 -3.88 1.88 5.96
CA ARG A 86 -3.68 3.30 6.33
C ARG A 86 -4.55 3.74 7.50
N LEU A 87 -5.80 3.24 7.55
CA LEU A 87 -6.74 3.59 8.60
C LEU A 87 -6.41 2.98 9.96
N VAL A 88 -6.00 1.71 9.96
CA VAL A 88 -5.89 0.94 11.22
C VAL A 88 -4.47 0.88 11.76
N ALA A 89 -3.44 1.15 10.92
CA ALA A 89 -2.05 1.10 11.36
C ALA A 89 -1.75 2.07 12.52
N PRO A 90 -2.23 3.33 12.52
CA PRO A 90 -2.02 4.23 13.65
C PRO A 90 -2.62 3.72 14.96
N CYS A 91 -3.67 2.92 14.88
CA CYS A 91 -4.31 2.29 16.05
C CYS A 91 -3.65 0.95 16.45
N GLY A 92 -2.69 0.46 15.66
CA GLY A 92 -2.04 -0.84 15.87
C GLY A 92 -2.97 -2.05 15.74
N ILE A 93 -4.13 -1.89 15.09
CA ILE A 93 -5.15 -2.93 14.94
C ILE A 93 -4.74 -3.91 13.84
N PRO A 94 -4.60 -5.21 14.13
CA PRO A 94 -4.27 -6.21 13.11
C PRO A 94 -5.45 -6.49 12.18
N ILE A 95 -5.14 -6.81 10.91
CA ILE A 95 -6.14 -7.06 9.89
C ILE A 95 -6.05 -8.49 9.34
N LEU A 96 -7.21 -9.17 9.27
CA LEU A 96 -7.38 -10.35 8.43
C LEU A 96 -7.92 -9.92 7.07
N THR A 97 -7.24 -10.29 6.00
CA THR A 97 -7.61 -9.89 4.64
C THR A 97 -8.31 -11.02 3.90
N VAL A 98 -9.52 -10.77 3.41
CA VAL A 98 -10.38 -11.74 2.74
C VAL A 98 -10.63 -11.32 1.30
N ASN A 99 -10.21 -12.14 0.37
CA ASN A 99 -10.38 -11.88 -1.04
C ASN A 99 -11.82 -12.12 -1.49
N THR A 100 -12.41 -11.10 -2.11
CA THR A 100 -13.75 -11.16 -2.71
C THR A 100 -13.74 -11.30 -4.24
N GLY A 101 -12.58 -11.60 -4.84
CA GLY A 101 -12.40 -11.72 -6.28
C GLY A 101 -11.13 -12.51 -6.64
N HIS A 102 -10.26 -11.92 -7.48
CA HIS A 102 -8.99 -12.55 -7.85
C HIS A 102 -7.94 -12.39 -6.77
N MET A 103 -7.12 -13.41 -6.55
CA MET A 103 -6.02 -13.42 -5.58
C MET A 103 -5.12 -12.20 -5.73
N GLY A 104 -4.86 -11.49 -4.62
CA GLY A 104 -3.89 -10.41 -4.50
C GLY A 104 -2.57 -10.89 -3.88
N PHE A 105 -1.62 -9.96 -3.71
CA PHE A 105 -0.42 -10.19 -2.91
C PHE A 105 -0.63 -9.92 -1.41
N LEU A 106 -1.72 -9.22 -1.07
CA LEU A 106 -2.01 -8.78 0.30
C LEU A 106 -3.16 -9.57 0.95
N THR A 107 -3.81 -10.47 0.22
CA THR A 107 -4.97 -11.21 0.75
C THR A 107 -4.54 -12.56 1.31
N GLU A 108 -5.06 -12.90 2.51
CA GLU A 108 -4.71 -14.10 3.28
C GLU A 108 -5.64 -15.26 2.99
N THR A 109 -6.94 -15.01 2.85
CA THR A 109 -7.94 -16.07 2.73
C THR A 109 -9.00 -15.73 1.69
N TYR A 110 -9.77 -16.74 1.28
CA TYR A 110 -10.87 -16.62 0.35
C TYR A 110 -12.22 -16.76 1.06
N LEU A 111 -13.31 -16.33 0.39
CA LEU A 111 -14.66 -16.42 0.94
C LEU A 111 -15.08 -17.83 1.34
N ASN A 112 -14.67 -18.86 0.58
CA ASN A 112 -14.97 -20.26 0.90
C ASN A 112 -14.24 -20.77 2.15
N GLN A 113 -13.13 -20.15 2.54
CA GLN A 113 -12.34 -20.49 3.73
C GLN A 113 -12.73 -19.64 4.94
N LEU A 114 -13.56 -18.61 4.76
CA LEU A 114 -13.92 -17.63 5.79
C LEU A 114 -14.56 -18.26 7.05
N PRO A 115 -15.43 -19.29 6.98
CA PRO A 115 -15.96 -19.93 8.18
C PRO A 115 -14.86 -20.49 9.09
N GLN A 116 -13.88 -21.19 8.54
CA GLN A 116 -12.73 -21.72 9.28
C GLN A 116 -11.83 -20.60 9.79
N ALA A 117 -11.61 -19.56 8.99
CA ALA A 117 -10.84 -18.39 9.40
C ALA A 117 -11.43 -17.71 10.63
N VAL A 118 -12.76 -17.55 10.69
CA VAL A 118 -13.45 -16.98 11.85
C VAL A 118 -13.29 -17.84 13.09
N GLU A 119 -13.36 -19.16 12.97
CA GLU A 119 -13.12 -20.09 14.09
C GLU A 119 -11.70 -19.94 14.65
N GLN A 120 -10.70 -19.84 13.77
CA GLN A 120 -9.32 -19.61 14.17
C GLN A 120 -9.13 -18.26 14.86
N LEU A 121 -9.75 -17.18 14.32
CA LEU A 121 -9.74 -15.86 14.95
C LEU A 121 -10.32 -15.89 16.36
N LEU A 122 -11.50 -16.49 16.54
CA LEU A 122 -12.17 -16.59 17.83
C LEU A 122 -11.39 -17.45 18.82
N ALA A 123 -10.66 -18.46 18.34
CA ALA A 123 -9.78 -19.29 19.14
C ALA A 123 -8.41 -18.67 19.42
N GLY A 124 -8.10 -17.49 18.86
CA GLY A 124 -6.78 -16.84 18.97
C GLY A 124 -5.66 -17.62 18.27
N LYS A 125 -5.98 -18.48 17.31
CA LYS A 125 -5.03 -19.32 16.58
C LYS A 125 -4.57 -18.65 15.29
N TYR A 126 -3.71 -17.65 15.45
CA TYR A 126 -3.11 -16.89 14.33
C TYR A 126 -1.78 -16.27 14.75
N GLU A 127 -0.99 -15.90 13.79
CA GLU A 127 0.25 -15.14 13.97
C GLU A 127 0.07 -13.71 13.43
N ILE A 128 0.93 -12.80 13.88
CA ILE A 128 0.97 -11.43 13.37
C ILE A 128 2.24 -11.25 12.54
N GLU A 129 2.05 -10.86 11.28
CA GLU A 129 3.12 -10.41 10.42
C GLU A 129 3.08 -8.90 10.30
N GLU A 130 4.17 -8.23 10.67
CA GLU A 130 4.29 -6.78 10.53
C GLU A 130 4.92 -6.40 9.20
N ARG A 131 4.33 -5.42 8.52
CA ARG A 131 4.82 -4.85 7.27
C ARG A 131 5.15 -3.38 7.49
N ALA A 132 6.36 -2.99 7.07
CA ALA A 132 6.78 -1.60 7.09
C ALA A 132 5.86 -0.73 6.22
N MET A 133 5.66 0.51 6.65
CA MET A 133 4.95 1.55 5.89
C MET A 133 5.89 2.73 5.66
N LEU A 134 5.59 3.55 4.67
CA LEU A 134 6.21 4.85 4.46
C LEU A 134 5.35 5.94 5.11
N ALA A 135 6.02 6.91 5.72
CA ALA A 135 5.47 8.22 6.01
C ALA A 135 5.94 9.20 4.93
N VAL A 136 4.98 9.82 4.25
CA VAL A 136 5.23 10.77 3.16
C VAL A 136 4.75 12.14 3.59
N LYS A 137 5.60 13.16 3.45
CA LYS A 137 5.28 14.55 3.79
C LYS A 137 5.70 15.50 2.67
N VAL A 138 4.86 16.47 2.38
CA VAL A 138 5.19 17.58 1.47
C VAL A 138 5.38 18.84 2.30
N PHE A 139 6.49 19.52 2.07
CA PHE A 139 6.86 20.75 2.76
C PHE A 139 6.98 21.89 1.76
N ARG A 140 6.54 23.09 2.16
CA ARG A 140 6.88 24.35 1.53
C ARG A 140 7.57 25.23 2.55
N GLY A 141 8.86 25.46 2.33
CA GLY A 141 9.72 25.96 3.41
C GLY A 141 9.71 25.00 4.60
N ASP A 142 9.43 25.50 5.79
CA ASP A 142 9.37 24.71 7.03
C ASP A 142 7.95 24.17 7.33
N SER A 143 6.96 24.55 6.56
CA SER A 143 5.56 24.16 6.80
C SER A 143 5.23 22.84 6.11
N ALA A 144 4.73 21.86 6.89
CA ALA A 144 4.16 20.64 6.34
C ALA A 144 2.78 20.96 5.75
N LEU A 145 2.63 20.76 4.43
CA LEU A 145 1.39 21.03 3.71
C LEU A 145 0.50 19.78 3.61
N TRP A 146 1.11 18.62 3.53
CA TRP A 146 0.40 17.37 3.32
C TRP A 146 1.20 16.21 3.89
N GLU A 147 0.50 15.20 4.43
CA GLU A 147 1.10 13.97 4.92
C GLU A 147 0.20 12.77 4.70
N ALA A 148 0.79 11.59 4.49
CA ALA A 148 0.09 10.32 4.43
C ALA A 148 1.00 9.14 4.79
N LEU A 149 0.34 8.02 5.15
CA LEU A 149 0.97 6.70 5.20
C LEU A 149 0.76 5.98 3.87
N CYS A 150 1.70 5.15 3.47
CA CYS A 150 1.48 4.18 2.41
C CYS A 150 2.15 2.84 2.72
N LEU A 151 1.50 1.76 2.29
CA LEU A 151 1.97 0.39 2.49
C LEU A 151 2.85 -0.06 1.31
N ASN A 152 2.50 0.31 0.09
CA ASN A 152 3.24 -0.03 -1.11
C ASN A 152 4.26 1.05 -1.49
N GLU A 153 3.80 2.15 -2.08
CA GLU A 153 4.70 3.15 -2.67
C GLU A 153 4.12 4.56 -2.69
N MET A 154 5.02 5.53 -2.72
CA MET A 154 4.77 6.90 -3.17
C MET A 154 5.30 7.06 -4.60
N VAL A 155 4.50 7.67 -5.45
CA VAL A 155 4.83 8.00 -6.83
C VAL A 155 4.79 9.51 -7.00
N LEU A 156 5.86 10.10 -7.51
CA LEU A 156 5.90 11.50 -7.95
C LEU A 156 6.08 11.51 -9.46
N HIS A 157 5.11 12.07 -10.18
CA HIS A 157 5.03 11.96 -11.63
C HIS A 157 4.71 13.31 -12.27
N ARG A 158 5.22 13.54 -13.48
CA ARG A 158 4.83 14.71 -14.28
C ARG A 158 3.34 14.66 -14.66
N GLU A 159 2.75 15.83 -14.89
CA GLU A 159 1.44 15.89 -15.51
C GLU A 159 1.50 15.43 -16.99
N PRO A 160 0.39 14.91 -17.52
CA PRO A 160 0.27 14.64 -18.94
C PRO A 160 0.60 15.88 -19.77
N LEU A 161 1.26 15.69 -20.93
CA LEU A 161 1.60 16.74 -21.88
C LEU A 161 2.65 17.77 -21.40
N THR A 162 3.32 17.52 -20.27
CA THR A 162 4.44 18.35 -19.82
C THR A 162 5.78 17.74 -20.27
N SER A 163 6.84 18.56 -20.26
CA SER A 163 8.20 18.11 -20.50
C SER A 163 8.69 17.17 -19.41
N MET A 164 9.77 16.44 -19.69
CA MET A 164 10.49 15.60 -18.73
C MET A 164 10.89 16.41 -17.49
N CYS A 165 10.82 15.76 -16.33
CA CYS A 165 11.12 16.37 -15.05
C CYS A 165 12.54 16.09 -14.60
N HIS A 166 13.08 17.00 -13.81
CA HIS A 166 14.35 16.86 -13.11
C HIS A 166 14.11 16.79 -11.61
N PHE A 167 14.74 15.82 -10.97
CA PHE A 167 14.64 15.57 -9.56
C PHE A 167 16.02 15.56 -8.92
N GLU A 168 16.27 16.42 -7.95
CA GLU A 168 17.39 16.28 -7.04
C GLU A 168 16.92 15.40 -5.86
N ILE A 169 17.58 14.25 -5.67
CA ILE A 169 17.17 13.25 -4.67
C ILE A 169 18.31 13.00 -3.70
N ALA A 170 18.08 13.29 -2.44
CA ALA A 170 18.99 12.98 -1.33
C ALA A 170 18.49 11.78 -0.54
N VAL A 171 19.33 10.78 -0.35
CA VAL A 171 19.07 9.60 0.48
C VAL A 171 19.97 9.68 1.71
N GLY A 172 19.38 9.77 2.89
CA GLY A 172 20.10 9.90 4.15
C GLY A 172 21.06 11.09 4.17
N ARG A 173 22.35 10.80 4.40
CA ARG A 173 23.43 11.80 4.43
C ARG A 173 24.28 11.83 3.15
N HIS A 174 23.90 11.04 2.16
CA HIS A 174 24.63 10.97 0.90
C HIS A 174 24.43 12.24 0.09
N ALA A 175 25.40 12.53 -0.79
CA ALA A 175 25.27 13.62 -1.73
C ALA A 175 24.05 13.40 -2.64
N PRO A 176 23.29 14.45 -2.94
CA PRO A 176 22.14 14.33 -3.84
C PRO A 176 22.54 13.80 -5.20
N VAL A 177 21.62 13.08 -5.83
CA VAL A 177 21.73 12.62 -7.22
C VAL A 177 20.68 13.29 -8.07
N ASP A 178 21.05 13.66 -9.31
CA ASP A 178 20.15 14.26 -10.28
C ASP A 178 19.57 13.17 -11.18
N ILE A 179 18.24 13.13 -11.27
CA ILE A 179 17.51 12.18 -12.10
C ILE A 179 16.57 12.96 -13.03
N ALA A 180 16.75 12.77 -14.34
CA ALA A 180 15.83 13.23 -15.37
C ALA A 180 14.94 12.05 -15.78
N ALA A 181 13.62 12.16 -15.52
CA ALA A 181 12.66 11.07 -15.71
C ALA A 181 11.22 11.59 -15.84
N ASP A 182 10.29 10.74 -16.25
CA ASP A 182 8.86 11.04 -16.20
C ASP A 182 8.34 11.07 -14.76
N GLY A 183 9.02 10.42 -13.84
CA GLY A 183 8.69 10.37 -12.43
C GLY A 183 9.64 9.50 -11.63
N VAL A 184 9.38 9.42 -10.33
CA VAL A 184 10.12 8.56 -9.39
C VAL A 184 9.16 7.86 -8.44
N ILE A 185 9.52 6.64 -8.05
CA ILE A 185 8.81 5.83 -7.07
C ILE A 185 9.72 5.60 -5.86
N ILE A 186 9.20 5.79 -4.66
CA ILE A 186 9.79 5.25 -3.44
C ILE A 186 8.87 4.18 -2.91
N SER A 187 9.39 2.95 -2.80
CA SER A 187 8.58 1.77 -2.49
C SER A 187 9.12 1.01 -1.28
N THR A 188 8.19 0.41 -0.53
CA THR A 188 8.49 -0.61 0.49
C THR A 188 8.76 -1.96 -0.17
N PRO A 189 9.27 -2.97 0.57
CA PRO A 189 9.33 -4.34 0.08
C PRO A 189 7.95 -4.90 -0.29
N THR A 190 6.89 -4.52 0.43
CA THR A 190 5.51 -4.90 0.09
C THR A 190 5.10 -4.36 -1.28
N GLY A 191 5.42 -3.10 -1.58
CA GLY A 191 5.16 -2.46 -2.87
C GLY A 191 6.04 -2.94 -4.02
N SER A 192 7.11 -3.71 -3.74
CA SER A 192 8.00 -4.24 -4.78
C SER A 192 7.29 -5.12 -5.82
N THR A 193 6.11 -5.64 -5.48
CA THR A 193 5.25 -6.43 -6.40
C THR A 193 4.11 -5.63 -7.02
N ALA A 194 4.03 -4.31 -6.75
CA ALA A 194 3.02 -3.40 -7.26
C ALA A 194 3.58 -2.54 -8.42
N TYR A 195 3.38 -1.23 -8.40
CA TYR A 195 3.82 -0.35 -9.49
C TYR A 195 5.34 -0.31 -9.64
N SER A 196 6.08 -0.46 -8.54
CA SER A 196 7.54 -0.62 -8.54
C SER A 196 8.00 -1.72 -9.52
N LEU A 197 7.34 -2.89 -9.50
CA LEU A 197 7.64 -3.99 -10.42
C LEU A 197 7.41 -3.59 -11.88
N SER A 198 6.29 -2.94 -12.18
CA SER A 198 5.96 -2.48 -13.54
C SER A 198 6.94 -1.45 -14.06
N ALA A 199 7.53 -0.64 -13.17
CA ALA A 199 8.56 0.34 -13.50
C ALA A 199 9.98 -0.25 -13.56
N GLY A 200 10.13 -1.58 -13.44
CA GLY A 200 11.42 -2.26 -13.54
C GLY A 200 12.21 -2.38 -12.24
N GLY A 201 11.57 -2.15 -11.10
CA GLY A 201 12.13 -2.40 -9.77
C GLY A 201 12.29 -3.89 -9.46
N PRO A 202 13.23 -4.27 -8.60
CA PRO A 202 13.42 -5.66 -8.19
C PRO A 202 12.32 -6.11 -7.23
N VAL A 203 11.99 -7.41 -7.26
CA VAL A 203 11.16 -8.02 -6.21
C VAL A 203 11.99 -8.13 -4.93
N VAL A 204 11.46 -7.61 -3.83
CA VAL A 204 12.06 -7.68 -2.49
C VAL A 204 11.10 -8.41 -1.57
N THR A 205 11.60 -9.38 -0.80
CA THR A 205 10.76 -10.11 0.16
C THR A 205 10.33 -9.16 1.29
N PRO A 206 9.07 -9.25 1.77
CA PRO A 206 8.51 -8.28 2.70
C PRO A 206 9.26 -8.06 4.02
N GLY A 207 10.01 -9.07 4.47
CA GLY A 207 10.80 -9.00 5.71
C GLY A 207 12.15 -8.29 5.61
N VAL A 208 12.57 -7.86 4.41
CA VAL A 208 13.85 -7.16 4.22
C VAL A 208 13.71 -5.69 4.64
N PRO A 209 14.56 -5.17 5.56
CA PRO A 209 14.52 -3.79 6.00
C PRO A 209 15.15 -2.85 4.95
N ALA A 210 14.45 -2.61 3.86
CA ALA A 210 14.93 -1.81 2.75
C ALA A 210 13.83 -0.95 2.13
N LEU A 211 14.23 0.09 1.43
CA LEU A 211 13.39 0.88 0.51
C LEU A 211 13.97 0.80 -0.89
N GLN A 212 13.14 1.11 -1.87
CA GLN A 212 13.52 1.17 -3.27
C GLN A 212 13.25 2.56 -3.83
N LEU A 213 14.19 3.07 -4.63
CA LEU A 213 14.02 4.24 -5.48
C LEU A 213 14.04 3.77 -6.93
N ILE A 214 12.96 3.99 -7.64
CA ILE A 214 12.79 3.53 -9.03
C ILE A 214 12.45 4.75 -9.90
N PRO A 215 13.34 5.14 -10.82
CA PRO A 215 13.01 6.14 -11.84
C PRO A 215 12.01 5.58 -12.85
N ILE A 216 11.02 6.38 -13.23
CA ILE A 216 10.02 6.04 -14.26
C ILE A 216 10.49 6.63 -15.60
N CYS A 217 10.73 5.79 -16.59
CA CYS A 217 11.21 6.19 -17.92
C CYS A 217 12.37 7.20 -17.85
N PRO A 218 13.48 6.87 -17.17
CA PRO A 218 14.60 7.80 -17.03
C PRO A 218 15.25 8.07 -18.40
N HIS A 219 15.68 9.32 -18.60
CA HIS A 219 16.39 9.71 -19.83
C HIS A 219 17.78 9.07 -19.93
N SER A 220 18.45 8.91 -18.79
CA SER A 220 19.76 8.25 -18.74
C SER A 220 19.61 6.73 -18.71
N LEU A 221 20.26 6.05 -19.64
CA LEU A 221 20.33 4.59 -19.66
C LEU A 221 21.08 4.00 -18.46
N ALA A 222 21.86 4.80 -17.75
CA ALA A 222 22.58 4.38 -16.54
C ALA A 222 21.70 4.41 -15.28
N SER A 223 20.58 5.16 -15.28
CA SER A 223 19.68 5.23 -14.15
C SER A 223 18.96 3.89 -13.95
N ARG A 224 19.16 3.29 -12.79
CA ARG A 224 18.58 2.00 -12.41
C ARG A 224 17.88 2.12 -11.08
N ALA A 225 16.98 1.19 -10.81
CA ALA A 225 16.39 1.05 -9.48
C ALA A 225 17.50 0.83 -8.44
N LEU A 226 17.38 1.55 -7.34
CA LEU A 226 18.30 1.49 -6.20
C LEU A 226 17.56 0.90 -5.00
N VAL A 227 18.20 -0.04 -4.29
CA VAL A 227 17.73 -0.58 -3.01
C VAL A 227 18.66 -0.09 -1.91
N PHE A 228 18.12 0.42 -0.82
CA PHE A 228 18.89 1.01 0.27
C PHE A 228 18.20 0.73 1.63
N PRO A 229 18.90 0.88 2.77
CA PRO A 229 18.32 0.64 4.08
C PRO A 229 17.10 1.51 4.36
N ASP A 230 16.07 0.96 4.99
CA ASP A 230 14.82 1.67 5.33
C ASP A 230 15.00 2.70 6.46
N THR A 231 16.17 2.74 7.06
CA THR A 231 16.58 3.76 8.03
C THR A 231 16.97 5.10 7.40
N GLU A 232 17.19 5.12 6.09
CA GLU A 232 17.63 6.30 5.35
C GLU A 232 16.42 7.09 4.83
N PRO A 233 16.17 8.32 5.31
CA PRO A 233 15.11 9.17 4.77
C PRO A 233 15.46 9.66 3.36
N VAL A 234 14.44 9.81 2.53
CA VAL A 234 14.57 10.35 1.16
C VAL A 234 13.98 11.75 1.11
N ASN A 235 14.70 12.70 0.55
CA ASN A 235 14.19 14.02 0.19
C ASN A 235 14.26 14.19 -1.32
N ILE A 236 13.14 14.59 -1.93
CA ILE A 236 13.02 14.85 -3.36
C ILE A 236 12.70 16.33 -3.57
N TYR A 237 13.49 16.99 -4.39
CA TYR A 237 13.32 18.37 -4.78
C TYR A 237 13.06 18.43 -6.29
N PRO A 238 11.90 18.95 -6.73
CA PRO A 238 11.69 19.26 -8.14
C PRO A 238 12.67 20.37 -8.59
N VAL A 239 13.37 20.18 -9.71
CA VAL A 239 14.35 21.17 -10.24
C VAL A 239 13.94 21.57 -11.64
N ASN A 240 13.73 22.86 -11.86
CA ASN A 240 13.30 23.41 -13.17
C ASN A 240 12.15 22.60 -13.82
N THR A 241 11.20 22.18 -13.00
CA THR A 241 10.15 21.24 -13.34
C THR A 241 8.80 21.92 -13.12
N PRO A 242 7.81 21.70 -14.00
CA PRO A 242 6.45 22.18 -13.76
C PRO A 242 5.85 21.46 -12.55
N ARG A 243 4.62 21.82 -12.21
CA ARG A 243 3.83 21.14 -11.19
C ARG A 243 3.81 19.62 -11.44
N LEU A 244 3.98 18.85 -10.37
CA LEU A 244 3.96 17.39 -10.37
C LEU A 244 2.70 16.86 -9.67
N VAL A 245 2.35 15.61 -9.96
CA VAL A 245 1.31 14.86 -9.24
C VAL A 245 1.99 13.83 -8.36
N MET A 246 1.70 13.90 -7.06
CA MET A 246 2.12 12.88 -6.10
C MET A 246 0.93 11.98 -5.75
N VAL A 247 1.17 10.67 -5.76
CA VAL A 247 0.16 9.64 -5.45
C VAL A 247 0.74 8.65 -4.45
N VAL A 248 -0.05 8.22 -3.47
CA VAL A 248 0.30 7.16 -2.50
C VAL A 248 -0.63 5.98 -2.64
N ASP A 249 -0.06 4.77 -2.73
CA ASP A 249 -0.80 3.50 -2.89
C ASP A 249 -1.87 3.54 -4.00
N GLY A 250 -1.66 4.31 -5.07
CA GLY A 250 -2.61 4.48 -6.16
C GLY A 250 -3.95 5.13 -5.77
N ASN A 251 -4.10 5.63 -4.53
CA ASN A 251 -5.39 6.10 -4.01
C ASN A 251 -5.24 7.33 -3.09
N GLY A 252 -5.13 8.47 -3.70
CA GLY A 252 -4.97 9.76 -3.03
C GLY A 252 -3.60 10.37 -3.22
N GLY A 253 -3.52 11.68 -3.06
CA GLY A 253 -2.30 12.43 -3.28
C GLY A 253 -2.52 13.92 -3.35
N CYS A 254 -1.50 14.63 -3.80
CA CYS A 254 -1.54 16.08 -3.96
C CYS A 254 -0.67 16.52 -5.13
N TYR A 255 -0.83 17.80 -5.49
CA TYR A 255 0.11 18.48 -6.37
C TYR A 255 1.36 18.91 -5.60
N VAL A 256 2.51 18.80 -6.24
CA VAL A 256 3.80 19.23 -5.74
C VAL A 256 4.33 20.33 -6.67
N LEU A 257 4.64 21.48 -6.12
CA LEU A 257 5.14 22.64 -6.85
C LEU A 257 6.69 22.65 -6.86
N PRO A 258 7.32 23.45 -7.74
CA PRO A 258 8.79 23.50 -7.82
C PRO A 258 9.49 23.90 -6.51
N GLU A 259 8.83 24.71 -5.68
CA GLU A 259 9.35 25.15 -4.38
C GLU A 259 9.12 24.16 -3.23
N ASP A 260 8.42 23.04 -3.49
CA ASP A 260 8.10 22.05 -2.48
C ASP A 260 9.22 21.02 -2.34
N ARG A 261 9.30 20.42 -1.17
CA ARG A 261 10.14 19.27 -0.88
C ARG A 261 9.26 18.10 -0.46
N VAL A 262 9.46 16.95 -1.07
CA VAL A 262 8.80 15.70 -0.65
C VAL A 262 9.78 14.91 0.21
N ARG A 263 9.40 14.63 1.46
CA ARG A 263 10.16 13.80 2.39
C ARG A 263 9.46 12.48 2.58
N ILE A 264 10.21 11.41 2.42
CA ILE A 264 9.74 10.03 2.57
C ILE A 264 10.68 9.32 3.56
N GLU A 265 10.09 8.62 4.51
CA GLU A 265 10.84 7.83 5.48
C GLU A 265 10.03 6.62 5.93
N ARG A 266 10.70 5.63 6.53
CA ARG A 266 10.01 4.55 7.21
C ARG A 266 9.12 5.13 8.30
N SER A 267 7.85 4.75 8.27
CA SER A 267 6.89 5.14 9.29
C SER A 267 7.19 4.48 10.64
N GLN A 268 6.84 5.16 11.74
CA GLN A 268 6.77 4.53 13.06
C GLN A 268 5.64 3.49 13.15
N TYR A 269 4.65 3.57 12.27
CA TYR A 269 3.54 2.63 12.22
C TYR A 269 3.85 1.49 11.26
N THR A 270 3.35 0.30 11.61
CA THR A 270 3.40 -0.90 10.77
C THR A 270 1.99 -1.40 10.50
N THR A 271 1.76 -2.00 9.34
CA THR A 271 0.53 -2.77 9.12
C THR A 271 0.72 -4.16 9.68
N LYS A 272 -0.18 -4.57 10.58
CA LYS A 272 -0.19 -5.89 11.20
C LYS A 272 -1.16 -6.80 10.46
N PHE A 273 -0.64 -7.78 9.74
CA PHE A 273 -1.44 -8.80 9.06
C PHE A 273 -1.64 -10.01 9.96
N ILE A 274 -2.87 -10.47 10.08
CA ILE A 274 -3.19 -11.76 10.67
C ILE A 274 -2.85 -12.85 9.67
N ARG A 275 -2.02 -13.81 10.09
CA ARG A 275 -1.67 -15.01 9.33
C ARG A 275 -2.30 -16.23 9.98
N LEU A 276 -3.12 -16.93 9.23
CA LEU A 276 -3.77 -18.18 9.63
C LEU A 276 -2.90 -19.38 9.30
N GLN A 277 -1.94 -19.19 8.40
CA GLN A 277 -0.94 -20.16 7.96
C GLN A 277 0.40 -19.46 7.76
N PRO A 278 1.53 -20.18 7.75
CA PRO A 278 2.83 -19.59 7.45
C PRO A 278 2.81 -18.85 6.10
N PRO A 279 3.43 -17.65 6.01
CA PRO A 279 3.42 -16.87 4.79
C PRO A 279 4.11 -17.60 3.63
N GLU A 280 3.42 -17.73 2.50
CA GLU A 280 3.91 -18.44 1.30
C GLU A 280 4.27 -17.45 0.17
N PHE A 281 5.09 -16.43 0.46
CA PHE A 281 5.44 -15.38 -0.50
C PHE A 281 5.90 -15.93 -1.87
N PHE A 282 6.79 -16.94 -1.86
CA PHE A 282 7.31 -17.52 -3.12
C PHE A 282 6.25 -18.31 -3.90
N LYS A 283 5.27 -18.89 -3.21
CA LYS A 283 4.13 -19.53 -3.87
C LYS A 283 3.26 -18.49 -4.58
N VAL A 284 2.92 -17.41 -3.88
CA VAL A 284 2.14 -16.31 -4.45
C VAL A 284 2.89 -15.69 -5.64
N LEU A 285 4.20 -15.49 -5.53
CA LEU A 285 5.04 -14.98 -6.61
C LEU A 285 5.00 -15.88 -7.85
N ARG A 286 5.08 -17.20 -7.64
CA ARG A 286 4.98 -18.18 -8.73
C ARG A 286 3.60 -18.19 -9.39
N GLU A 287 2.54 -18.20 -8.59
CA GLU A 287 1.17 -18.25 -9.08
C GLU A 287 0.77 -16.98 -9.83
N LYS A 288 1.26 -15.82 -9.37
CA LYS A 288 0.90 -14.52 -9.93
C LYS A 288 1.76 -14.12 -11.13
N LEU A 289 3.06 -14.35 -11.05
CA LEU A 289 4.02 -13.86 -12.04
C LEU A 289 4.64 -14.98 -12.88
N GLY A 290 4.30 -16.25 -12.60
CA GLY A 290 4.98 -17.38 -13.25
C GLY A 290 6.45 -17.51 -12.88
N TRP A 291 6.90 -16.88 -11.78
CA TRP A 291 8.28 -16.82 -11.39
C TRP A 291 8.83 -18.22 -11.07
N GLY A 292 9.94 -18.57 -11.72
CA GLY A 292 10.56 -19.90 -11.55
C GLY A 292 9.78 -21.07 -12.17
N LEU A 293 8.74 -20.81 -12.96
CA LEU A 293 8.13 -21.86 -13.78
C LEU A 293 9.03 -22.16 -15.00
N PRO A 294 9.28 -23.44 -15.33
CA PRO A 294 10.00 -23.77 -16.54
C PRO A 294 9.21 -23.29 -17.75
N HIS A 295 9.88 -22.68 -18.69
CA HIS A 295 9.33 -22.40 -20.02
C HIS A 295 9.18 -23.73 -20.77
N ILE A 296 8.11 -24.47 -20.47
CA ILE A 296 7.70 -25.57 -21.33
C ILE A 296 6.96 -24.91 -22.48
N ALA A 297 7.65 -24.75 -23.61
CA ALA A 297 6.99 -24.48 -24.88
C ALA A 297 5.94 -25.60 -25.04
N LYS A 298 4.66 -25.26 -25.00
CA LYS A 298 3.62 -26.20 -25.42
C LYS A 298 3.98 -26.60 -26.85
N PRO A 299 4.14 -27.90 -27.16
CA PRO A 299 4.31 -28.29 -28.54
C PRO A 299 3.06 -27.80 -29.27
N THR A 300 3.24 -26.89 -30.20
CA THR A 300 2.22 -26.53 -31.18
C THR A 300 1.95 -27.80 -31.97
N SER A 301 0.87 -28.50 -31.61
CA SER A 301 0.26 -29.47 -32.50
C SER A 301 -0.31 -28.67 -33.68
N VAL A 302 0.53 -28.40 -34.66
CA VAL A 302 0.08 -28.04 -35.99
C VAL A 302 -0.37 -29.35 -36.61
N GLU A 303 -1.64 -29.68 -36.50
CA GLU A 303 -2.27 -30.57 -37.47
C GLU A 303 -2.33 -29.77 -38.79
N LEU A 304 -1.45 -30.11 -39.70
CA LEU A 304 -1.57 -29.72 -41.11
C LEU A 304 -2.57 -30.65 -41.76
N PRO A 305 -3.39 -30.14 -42.70
CA PRO A 305 -4.46 -30.84 -43.35
C PRO A 305 -4.02 -32.00 -44.24
#